data_a0e2b697c169c0e992a70d59701df350
#
_entry.id   a0e2b697c169c0e992a70d59701df350
#
_cell.length_a   1.000
_cell.length_b   1.000
_cell.length_c   1.000
_cell.angle_alpha   90.00
_cell.angle_beta   90.00
_cell.angle_gamma   90.00
#
_symmetry.space_group_name_H-M   'P 1'
#
loop_
_entity.id
_entity.type
_entity.pdbx_description
1 polymer ?
#
loop_
_entity_poly.entity_id
_entity_poly.type
_entity_poly.pdbx_seq_one_letter_code
_entity_poly.pdbx_strand_id
1 'polypeptide(L)'
;MYYSYTASTKERKVTFVDGTEVEANLKGADSDADIAVLAVKLSDIPEDTLNAISVATIDNSDDVKVGQGVMAIGNALGLGQTTTFGHVSALNKDVTTSDDNVTRSMMQIDAAINAGNSGGGLFDANGHLIGINSAKSSGEGVEGMGYAIPISSVEDLINNMMNQKTKVQIDEDQRGYLGIQGVDVPTEYVQRFGMPEGAMVTKITEGSPASDAGLQLNDIITAVDGQKVSSFETLRSALSYYAAGESVTITVQRPNGNQYTETQITVTLADRSTITDTTEADTEEGSSEAETQEPQVQMQKAQ
;
A
#
# COMPACT_ATOMS: atom_id res chain seq x y z
N MET A 1 -16.41 5.48 11.83
CA MET A 1 -15.99 4.67 10.67
C MET A 1 -14.67 4.01 11.06
N TYR A 2 -14.57 2.69 10.92
CA TYR A 2 -13.36 1.96 11.25
C TYR A 2 -12.79 1.34 10.01
N TYR A 3 -11.49 1.49 9.81
CA TYR A 3 -10.81 0.87 8.70
C TYR A 3 -9.46 0.32 9.14
N SER A 4 -9.22 -0.96 8.87
CA SER A 4 -7.91 -1.60 8.95
C SER A 4 -7.51 -2.00 7.54
N TYR A 5 -6.50 -1.33 7.00
CA TYR A 5 -5.93 -1.68 5.70
C TYR A 5 -4.82 -2.71 5.88
N THR A 6 -5.01 -3.90 5.36
CA THR A 6 -3.91 -4.80 4.99
C THR A 6 -3.95 -4.93 3.47
N ALA A 7 -2.85 -4.66 2.79
CA ALA A 7 -2.75 -4.69 1.32
C ALA A 7 -3.17 -6.05 0.70
N SER A 8 -3.30 -7.08 1.51
CA SER A 8 -3.61 -8.46 1.12
C SER A 8 -5.10 -8.83 1.20
N THR A 9 -6.00 -7.99 1.74
CA THR A 9 -7.42 -8.33 1.86
C THR A 9 -8.15 -8.04 0.55
N LYS A 10 -8.73 -9.10 -0.03
CA LYS A 10 -9.56 -9.01 -1.24
C LYS A 10 -10.84 -8.20 -1.03
N GLU A 11 -11.36 -8.14 0.21
CA GLU A 11 -12.59 -7.43 0.56
C GLU A 11 -12.28 -6.32 1.56
N ARG A 12 -12.71 -5.10 1.25
CA ARG A 12 -12.66 -3.95 2.15
C ARG A 12 -14.07 -3.56 2.53
N LYS A 13 -14.31 -3.42 3.82
CA LYS A 13 -15.61 -3.00 4.35
C LYS A 13 -15.45 -1.75 5.21
N VAL A 14 -16.45 -0.90 5.13
CA VAL A 14 -16.63 0.23 6.04
C VAL A 14 -17.79 -0.12 6.96
N THR A 15 -17.55 -0.06 8.27
CA THR A 15 -18.59 -0.23 9.30
C THR A 15 -18.97 1.15 9.82
N PHE A 16 -20.23 1.50 9.67
CA PHE A 16 -20.81 2.74 10.20
C PHE A 16 -21.12 2.63 11.70
N VAL A 17 -21.45 3.76 12.32
CA VAL A 17 -21.68 3.85 13.79
C VAL A 17 -22.86 2.99 14.26
N ASP A 18 -23.82 2.75 13.39
CA ASP A 18 -25.01 1.91 13.63
C ASP A 18 -24.75 0.40 13.42
N GLY A 19 -23.51 0.04 13.08
CA GLY A 19 -23.10 -1.34 12.79
C GLY A 19 -23.33 -1.78 11.35
N THR A 20 -23.88 -0.93 10.48
CA THR A 20 -24.04 -1.22 9.05
C THR A 20 -22.68 -1.40 8.39
N GLU A 21 -22.47 -2.53 7.71
CA GLU A 21 -21.27 -2.81 6.93
C GLU A 21 -21.57 -2.66 5.44
N VAL A 22 -20.70 -1.94 4.74
CA VAL A 22 -20.80 -1.74 3.29
C VAL A 22 -19.43 -1.96 2.65
N GLU A 23 -19.42 -2.56 1.46
CA GLU A 23 -18.20 -2.76 0.68
C GLU A 23 -17.59 -1.42 0.26
N ALA A 24 -16.28 -1.31 0.37
CA ALA A 24 -15.53 -0.13 0.01
C ALA A 24 -14.48 -0.43 -1.06
N ASN A 25 -14.35 0.48 -2.01
CA ASN A 25 -13.40 0.40 -3.10
C ASN A 25 -12.24 1.37 -2.88
N LEU A 26 -11.03 0.97 -3.26
CA LEU A 26 -9.86 1.83 -3.16
C LEU A 26 -9.90 2.91 -4.25
N LYS A 27 -9.79 4.18 -3.85
CA LYS A 27 -9.57 5.31 -4.75
C LYS A 27 -8.09 5.52 -5.01
N GLY A 28 -7.28 5.45 -3.97
CA GLY A 28 -5.83 5.59 -4.01
C GLY A 28 -5.20 5.32 -2.66
N ALA A 29 -3.92 5.02 -2.65
CA ALA A 29 -3.12 4.86 -1.45
C ALA A 29 -1.69 5.35 -1.73
N ASP A 30 -1.07 5.93 -0.69
CA ASP A 30 0.32 6.33 -0.68
C ASP A 30 0.95 5.80 0.60
N SER A 31 1.90 4.89 0.45
CA SER A 31 2.58 4.25 1.58
C SER A 31 3.55 5.20 2.26
N ASP A 32 4.14 6.14 1.53
CA ASP A 32 5.11 7.08 2.10
C ASP A 32 4.41 8.12 2.96
N ALA A 33 3.21 8.55 2.56
CA ALA A 33 2.35 9.41 3.38
C ALA A 33 1.54 8.65 4.44
N ASP A 34 1.44 7.32 4.38
CA ASP A 34 0.58 6.45 5.20
C ASP A 34 -0.91 6.82 5.07
N ILE A 35 -1.36 7.15 3.85
CA ILE A 35 -2.72 7.60 3.55
C ILE A 35 -3.37 6.68 2.52
N ALA A 36 -4.64 6.35 2.73
CA ALA A 36 -5.49 5.70 1.75
C ALA A 36 -6.86 6.37 1.69
N VAL A 37 -7.41 6.48 0.48
CA VAL A 37 -8.76 6.99 0.21
C VAL A 37 -9.63 5.86 -0.30
N LEU A 38 -10.77 5.66 0.33
CA LEU A 38 -11.77 4.67 -0.03
C LEU A 38 -13.04 5.35 -0.55
N ALA A 39 -13.76 4.64 -1.42
CA ALA A 39 -15.09 5.02 -1.89
C ALA A 39 -16.10 3.95 -1.55
N VAL A 40 -17.28 4.36 -1.11
CA VAL A 40 -18.46 3.52 -0.91
C VAL A 40 -19.55 4.04 -1.85
N LYS A 41 -20.27 3.12 -2.50
CA LYS A 41 -21.41 3.52 -3.35
C LYS A 41 -22.56 3.95 -2.45
N LEU A 42 -23.11 5.14 -2.70
CA LEU A 42 -24.23 5.65 -1.92
C LEU A 42 -25.48 4.75 -2.01
N SER A 43 -25.67 4.06 -3.14
CA SER A 43 -26.78 3.09 -3.32
C SER A 43 -26.69 1.88 -2.40
N ASP A 44 -25.49 1.59 -1.89
CA ASP A 44 -25.25 0.40 -1.06
C ASP A 44 -25.38 0.74 0.44
N ILE A 45 -25.56 2.02 0.77
CA ILE A 45 -25.76 2.51 2.15
C ILE A 45 -27.26 2.59 2.43
N PRO A 46 -27.80 1.93 3.48
CA PRO A 46 -29.19 2.10 3.89
C PRO A 46 -29.53 3.57 4.17
N GLU A 47 -30.75 3.97 3.87
CA GLU A 47 -31.20 5.37 3.96
C GLU A 47 -31.04 5.95 5.38
N ASP A 48 -31.37 5.18 6.41
CA ASP A 48 -31.22 5.60 7.80
C ASP A 48 -29.75 5.84 8.16
N THR A 49 -28.84 4.96 7.72
CA THR A 49 -27.39 5.10 7.90
C THR A 49 -26.89 6.32 7.14
N LEU A 50 -27.33 6.51 5.88
CA LEU A 50 -26.91 7.63 5.04
C LEU A 50 -27.33 8.98 5.66
N ASN A 51 -28.53 9.07 6.22
CA ASN A 51 -29.04 10.26 6.90
C ASN A 51 -28.33 10.56 8.22
N ALA A 52 -27.71 9.56 8.84
CA ALA A 52 -26.92 9.72 10.08
C ALA A 52 -25.45 10.11 9.83
N ILE A 53 -24.98 10.09 8.57
CA ILE A 53 -23.60 10.47 8.24
C ILE A 53 -23.42 11.99 8.41
N SER A 54 -22.43 12.35 9.22
CA SER A 54 -21.94 13.73 9.31
C SER A 54 -20.52 13.81 8.80
N VAL A 55 -20.28 14.71 7.86
CA VAL A 55 -18.94 14.95 7.30
C VAL A 55 -18.17 15.83 8.26
N ALA A 56 -16.96 15.42 8.64
CA ALA A 56 -16.08 16.22 9.49
C ALA A 56 -15.66 17.50 8.75
N THR A 57 -15.70 18.64 9.45
CA THR A 57 -15.08 19.88 8.95
C THR A 57 -13.57 19.75 9.05
N ILE A 58 -12.85 19.97 7.96
CA ILE A 58 -11.39 20.00 7.94
C ILE A 58 -10.94 21.43 8.26
N ASP A 59 -9.93 21.58 9.13
CA ASP A 59 -9.31 22.87 9.45
C ASP A 59 -7.83 22.84 9.09
N ASN A 60 -7.24 24.03 8.99
CA ASN A 60 -5.84 24.19 8.66
C ASN A 60 -4.93 23.73 9.82
N SER A 61 -4.25 22.61 9.65
CA SER A 61 -3.33 22.09 10.68
C SER A 61 -2.06 22.92 10.85
N ASP A 62 -1.74 23.85 9.94
CA ASP A 62 -0.58 24.74 10.08
C ASP A 62 -0.81 25.83 11.13
N ASP A 63 -2.07 26.11 11.47
CA ASP A 63 -2.45 27.07 12.50
C ASP A 63 -2.44 26.48 13.92
N VAL A 64 -2.26 25.16 14.06
CA VAL A 64 -2.22 24.43 15.34
C VAL A 64 -1.00 24.87 16.16
N LYS A 65 -1.18 24.97 17.47
CA LYS A 65 -0.15 25.40 18.42
C LYS A 65 0.15 24.34 19.47
N VAL A 66 1.42 24.30 19.90
CA VAL A 66 1.82 23.48 21.04
C VAL A 66 1.02 23.93 22.29
N GLY A 67 0.52 22.93 23.03
CA GLY A 67 -0.39 23.16 24.17
C GLY A 67 -1.87 23.25 23.79
N GLN A 68 -2.22 23.21 22.50
CA GLN A 68 -3.62 23.18 22.07
C GLN A 68 -4.26 21.84 22.45
N GLY A 69 -5.48 21.92 23.04
CA GLY A 69 -6.26 20.71 23.35
C GLY A 69 -6.72 19.97 22.10
N VAL A 70 -6.61 18.65 22.12
CA VAL A 70 -6.98 17.78 21.01
C VAL A 70 -7.72 16.54 21.46
N MET A 71 -8.51 15.97 20.56
CA MET A 71 -9.31 14.78 20.77
C MET A 71 -9.01 13.77 19.66
N ALA A 72 -8.45 12.63 20.02
CA ALA A 72 -8.23 11.52 19.10
C ALA A 72 -9.40 10.55 19.15
N ILE A 73 -10.02 10.28 17.99
CA ILE A 73 -11.16 9.38 17.85
C ILE A 73 -10.74 8.21 16.97
N GLY A 74 -11.06 6.99 17.41
CA GLY A 74 -10.79 5.77 16.66
C GLY A 74 -11.58 4.59 17.21
N ASN A 75 -11.17 3.36 16.83
CA ASN A 75 -11.76 2.12 17.34
C ASN A 75 -10.67 1.28 18.01
N ALA A 76 -10.23 1.71 19.20
CA ALA A 76 -9.20 0.97 19.90
C ALA A 76 -9.61 -0.47 20.15
N LEU A 77 -8.76 -1.41 19.70
CA LEU A 77 -8.93 -2.84 19.85
C LEU A 77 -10.21 -3.43 19.21
N GLY A 78 -10.88 -2.72 18.31
CA GLY A 78 -12.13 -3.19 17.69
C GLY A 78 -13.34 -3.24 18.62
N LEU A 79 -13.25 -2.61 19.80
CA LEU A 79 -14.28 -2.64 20.86
C LEU A 79 -15.34 -1.52 20.72
N GLY A 80 -15.37 -0.83 19.59
CA GLY A 80 -16.25 0.29 19.33
C GLY A 80 -15.52 1.61 19.30
N GLN A 81 -16.26 2.70 19.06
CA GLN A 81 -15.69 4.04 19.01
C GLN A 81 -15.12 4.44 20.35
N THR A 82 -13.85 4.82 20.36
CA THR A 82 -13.14 5.33 21.55
C THR A 82 -12.63 6.72 21.30
N THR A 83 -12.59 7.51 22.36
CA THR A 83 -12.10 8.90 22.34
C THR A 83 -11.07 9.08 23.42
N THR A 84 -9.92 9.63 23.08
CA THR A 84 -8.90 10.03 24.05
C THR A 84 -8.65 11.54 23.91
N PHE A 85 -8.34 12.20 25.03
CA PHE A 85 -8.07 13.63 25.08
C PHE A 85 -6.63 13.89 25.47
N GLY A 86 -6.07 14.96 24.94
CA GLY A 86 -4.73 15.41 25.25
C GLY A 86 -4.43 16.77 24.65
N HIS A 87 -3.15 17.05 24.45
CA HIS A 87 -2.66 18.32 23.91
C HIS A 87 -1.59 18.04 22.85
N VAL A 88 -1.38 19.01 21.99
CA VAL A 88 -0.25 19.01 21.06
C VAL A 88 1.04 19.25 21.86
N SER A 89 1.94 18.29 21.87
CA SER A 89 3.22 18.34 22.58
C SER A 89 4.35 18.93 21.74
N ALA A 90 4.35 18.66 20.43
CA ALA A 90 5.29 19.23 19.47
C ALA A 90 4.71 19.23 18.04
N LEU A 91 5.24 20.11 17.19
CA LEU A 91 4.91 20.20 15.78
C LEU A 91 6.16 19.86 14.93
N ASN A 92 5.94 19.46 13.68
CA ASN A 92 6.99 19.16 12.70
C ASN A 92 8.04 18.20 13.25
N LYS A 93 7.60 17.15 13.92
CA LYS A 93 8.48 16.14 14.49
C LYS A 93 8.78 15.09 13.42
N ASP A 94 10.04 15.00 13.01
CA ASP A 94 10.48 13.93 12.12
C ASP A 94 10.46 12.59 12.88
N VAL A 95 9.61 11.68 12.40
CA VAL A 95 9.38 10.36 12.99
C VAL A 95 9.65 9.31 11.92
N THR A 96 10.62 8.45 12.17
CA THR A 96 10.90 7.27 11.33
C THR A 96 10.14 6.08 11.90
N THR A 97 9.27 5.48 11.08
CA THR A 97 8.51 4.31 11.49
C THR A 97 9.33 3.05 11.26
N SER A 98 9.29 2.11 12.20
CA SER A 98 10.05 0.85 12.13
C SER A 98 9.55 -0.11 11.03
N ASP A 99 8.27 0.03 10.64
CA ASP A 99 7.59 -0.90 9.75
C ASP A 99 7.97 -0.69 8.27
N ASP A 100 8.17 0.57 7.85
CA ASP A 100 8.45 0.94 6.47
C ASP A 100 9.75 1.75 6.31
N ASN A 101 10.40 2.10 7.42
CA ASN A 101 11.63 2.90 7.47
C ASN A 101 11.49 4.28 6.77
N VAL A 102 10.26 4.80 6.68
CA VAL A 102 9.95 6.12 6.11
C VAL A 102 9.92 7.16 7.22
N THR A 103 10.57 8.30 6.99
CA THR A 103 10.53 9.45 7.90
C THR A 103 9.43 10.41 7.48
N ARG A 104 8.52 10.71 8.43
CA ARG A 104 7.39 11.63 8.22
C ARG A 104 7.44 12.77 9.21
N SER A 105 7.08 13.97 8.79
CA SER A 105 6.86 15.09 9.69
C SER A 105 5.49 15.01 10.34
N MET A 106 5.43 14.83 11.66
CA MET A 106 4.20 14.56 12.39
C MET A 106 3.94 15.57 13.52
N MET A 107 2.69 15.69 13.93
CA MET A 107 2.31 16.28 15.20
C MET A 107 2.50 15.25 16.32
N GLN A 108 3.22 15.62 17.39
CA GLN A 108 3.30 14.83 18.62
C GLN A 108 2.20 15.29 19.59
N ILE A 109 1.50 14.34 20.19
CA ILE A 109 0.42 14.57 21.15
C ILE A 109 0.60 13.70 22.40
N ASP A 110 0.01 14.10 23.52
CA ASP A 110 -0.04 13.31 24.76
C ASP A 110 -1.37 12.56 24.93
N ALA A 111 -2.31 12.70 23.96
CA ALA A 111 -3.48 11.83 23.89
C ALA A 111 -3.06 10.39 23.66
N ALA A 112 -3.65 9.44 24.38
CA ALA A 112 -3.30 8.02 24.23
C ALA A 112 -3.68 7.49 22.84
N ILE A 113 -2.67 7.07 22.05
CA ILE A 113 -2.82 6.40 20.76
C ILE A 113 -2.39 4.94 20.94
N ASN A 114 -3.30 4.03 20.59
CA ASN A 114 -3.10 2.59 20.66
C ASN A 114 -3.51 1.95 19.33
N ALA A 115 -3.22 0.66 19.18
CA ALA A 115 -3.72 -0.12 18.06
C ALA A 115 -5.26 0.00 17.96
N GLY A 116 -5.75 0.41 16.77
CA GLY A 116 -7.16 0.70 16.49
C GLY A 116 -7.54 2.18 16.51
N ASN A 117 -6.78 3.08 17.17
CA ASN A 117 -6.94 4.52 16.94
C ASN A 117 -6.25 5.00 15.68
N SER A 118 -5.25 4.26 15.20
CA SER A 118 -4.53 4.56 13.95
C SER A 118 -5.49 4.62 12.77
N GLY A 119 -5.35 5.63 11.91
CA GLY A 119 -6.28 5.94 10.83
C GLY A 119 -7.53 6.70 11.26
N GLY A 120 -7.79 6.85 12.57
CA GLY A 120 -8.84 7.71 13.11
C GLY A 120 -8.48 9.19 13.05
N GLY A 121 -9.46 10.06 13.27
CA GLY A 121 -9.27 11.51 13.23
C GLY A 121 -8.67 12.07 14.50
N LEU A 122 -7.82 13.09 14.35
CA LEU A 122 -7.45 14.02 15.41
C LEU A 122 -8.24 15.31 15.22
N PHE A 123 -8.98 15.71 16.26
CA PHE A 123 -9.86 16.87 16.23
C PHE A 123 -9.41 17.94 17.21
N ASP A 124 -9.67 19.18 16.88
CA ASP A 124 -9.51 20.32 17.80
C ASP A 124 -10.69 20.44 18.78
N ALA A 125 -10.65 21.44 19.65
CA ALA A 125 -11.72 21.72 20.64
C ALA A 125 -13.07 22.15 20.01
N ASN A 126 -13.08 22.55 18.73
CA ASN A 126 -14.28 22.91 17.98
C ASN A 126 -14.88 21.71 17.23
N GLY A 127 -14.20 20.55 17.25
CA GLY A 127 -14.58 19.37 16.50
C GLY A 127 -14.14 19.38 15.04
N HIS A 128 -13.18 20.20 14.68
CA HIS A 128 -12.59 20.22 13.34
C HIS A 128 -11.45 19.21 13.22
N LEU A 129 -11.40 18.51 12.11
CA LEU A 129 -10.33 17.55 11.80
C LEU A 129 -9.04 18.30 11.46
N ILE A 130 -7.99 18.07 12.27
CA ILE A 130 -6.66 18.69 12.12
C ILE A 130 -5.57 17.66 11.80
N GLY A 131 -5.85 16.36 11.89
CA GLY A 131 -4.88 15.32 11.61
C GLY A 131 -5.47 13.92 11.58
N ILE A 132 -4.63 12.96 11.19
CA ILE A 132 -4.93 11.54 11.18
C ILE A 132 -4.01 10.82 12.15
N ASN A 133 -4.58 10.11 13.14
CA ASN A 133 -3.82 9.42 14.17
C ASN A 133 -2.94 8.31 13.58
N SER A 134 -1.70 8.17 14.05
CA SER A 134 -0.79 7.10 13.65
C SER A 134 -0.20 6.41 14.88
N ALA A 135 -0.44 5.11 15.01
CA ALA A 135 0.11 4.27 16.09
C ALA A 135 1.47 3.64 15.73
N LYS A 136 1.93 3.78 14.48
CA LYS A 136 3.17 3.15 14.00
C LYS A 136 4.46 3.73 14.58
N SER A 137 4.36 4.86 15.27
CA SER A 137 5.51 5.63 15.77
C SER A 137 5.83 5.39 17.24
N SER A 138 5.18 4.46 17.90
CA SER A 138 5.48 4.08 19.27
C SER A 138 6.66 3.10 19.30
N GLY A 139 7.88 3.62 19.47
CA GLY A 139 9.04 2.76 19.78
C GLY A 139 8.80 2.02 21.10
N GLU A 140 9.30 0.78 21.24
CA GLU A 140 9.27 0.05 22.50
C GLU A 140 9.85 0.90 23.63
N GLY A 141 9.04 1.14 24.68
CA GLY A 141 9.47 1.84 25.89
C GLY A 141 9.17 3.34 25.96
N VAL A 142 8.42 3.91 25.01
CA VAL A 142 8.02 5.32 25.05
C VAL A 142 6.53 5.42 25.34
N GLU A 143 6.18 5.44 26.63
CA GLU A 143 4.81 5.68 27.08
C GLU A 143 4.45 7.18 27.02
N GLY A 144 3.19 7.50 26.68
CA GLY A 144 2.66 8.87 26.71
C GLY A 144 2.99 9.75 25.52
N MET A 145 3.51 9.20 24.40
CA MET A 145 3.67 9.92 23.16
C MET A 145 2.81 9.29 22.06
N GLY A 146 1.89 10.07 21.53
CA GLY A 146 1.12 9.75 20.32
C GLY A 146 1.57 10.63 19.15
N TYR A 147 1.25 10.22 17.96
CA TYR A 147 1.56 10.96 16.74
C TYR A 147 0.34 11.04 15.83
N ALA A 148 0.26 12.13 15.07
CA ALA A 148 -0.74 12.30 14.02
C ALA A 148 -0.12 12.97 12.80
N ILE A 149 -0.57 12.54 11.62
CA ILE A 149 -0.23 13.15 10.34
C ILE A 149 -1.02 14.46 10.24
N PRO A 150 -0.38 15.64 10.07
CA PRO A 150 -1.10 16.90 9.90
C PRO A 150 -1.96 16.84 8.63
N ILE A 151 -3.24 17.24 8.72
CA ILE A 151 -4.15 17.10 7.58
C ILE A 151 -3.73 17.98 6.40
N SER A 152 -3.22 19.19 6.64
CA SER A 152 -2.76 20.10 5.57
C SER A 152 -1.58 19.55 4.77
N SER A 153 -0.73 18.71 5.38
CA SER A 153 0.41 18.10 4.69
C SER A 153 0.00 17.05 3.66
N VAL A 154 -1.20 16.51 3.74
CA VAL A 154 -1.70 15.44 2.87
C VAL A 154 -3.00 15.81 2.14
N GLU A 155 -3.47 17.05 2.27
CA GLU A 155 -4.74 17.51 1.69
C GLU A 155 -4.73 17.43 0.15
N ASP A 156 -3.67 17.91 -0.50
CA ASP A 156 -3.52 17.83 -1.95
C ASP A 156 -3.47 16.37 -2.44
N LEU A 157 -2.77 15.51 -1.70
CA LEU A 157 -2.68 14.08 -1.99
C LEU A 157 -4.07 13.42 -1.89
N ILE A 158 -4.82 13.70 -0.83
CA ILE A 158 -6.19 13.21 -0.63
C ILE A 158 -7.10 13.69 -1.77
N ASN A 159 -7.05 14.99 -2.12
CA ASN A 159 -7.83 15.58 -3.19
C ASN A 159 -7.51 14.95 -4.56
N ASN A 160 -6.24 14.70 -4.84
CA ASN A 160 -5.80 14.00 -6.04
C ASN A 160 -6.36 12.58 -6.10
N MET A 161 -6.27 11.82 -4.99
CA MET A 161 -6.83 10.47 -4.91
C MET A 161 -8.36 10.48 -5.05
N MET A 162 -9.06 11.43 -4.44
CA MET A 162 -10.53 11.57 -4.55
C MET A 162 -10.99 11.78 -5.99
N ASN A 163 -10.20 12.46 -6.81
CA ASN A 163 -10.50 12.73 -8.22
C ASN A 163 -10.15 11.57 -9.16
N GLN A 164 -9.41 10.56 -8.70
CA GLN A 164 -9.12 9.37 -9.51
C GLN A 164 -10.38 8.53 -9.73
N LYS A 165 -10.40 7.74 -10.82
CA LYS A 165 -11.45 6.73 -11.02
C LYS A 165 -11.40 5.73 -9.87
N THR A 166 -12.56 5.37 -9.32
CA THR A 166 -12.65 4.33 -8.30
C THR A 166 -12.19 3.00 -8.91
N LYS A 167 -11.18 2.40 -8.32
CA LYS A 167 -10.65 1.12 -8.78
C LYS A 167 -11.46 -0.01 -8.14
N VAL A 168 -12.22 -0.73 -8.95
CA VAL A 168 -12.88 -1.98 -8.57
C VAL A 168 -11.96 -3.12 -8.98
N GLN A 169 -11.74 -4.08 -8.09
CA GLN A 169 -10.93 -5.24 -8.44
C GLN A 169 -11.62 -6.03 -9.55
N ILE A 170 -10.88 -6.31 -10.62
CA ILE A 170 -11.38 -7.05 -11.79
C ILE A 170 -11.31 -8.56 -11.49
N ASP A 171 -12.34 -9.29 -11.90
CA ASP A 171 -12.35 -10.75 -11.80
C ASP A 171 -11.13 -11.36 -12.52
N GLU A 172 -10.60 -12.46 -12.01
CA GLU A 172 -9.29 -12.98 -12.44
C GLU A 172 -9.23 -13.32 -13.94
N ASP A 173 -10.35 -13.76 -14.50
CA ASP A 173 -10.52 -14.09 -15.91
C ASP A 173 -10.60 -12.85 -16.83
N GLN A 174 -10.89 -11.68 -16.29
CA GLN A 174 -11.01 -10.42 -17.03
C GLN A 174 -9.82 -9.47 -16.81
N ARG A 175 -8.89 -9.85 -15.94
CA ARG A 175 -7.71 -9.02 -15.62
C ARG A 175 -6.80 -8.83 -16.82
N GLY A 176 -6.32 -7.61 -16.93
CA GLY A 176 -5.29 -7.30 -17.89
C GLY A 176 -3.96 -7.95 -17.55
N TYR A 177 -3.29 -8.48 -18.53
CA TYR A 177 -2.01 -9.17 -18.45
C TYR A 177 -0.90 -8.33 -19.06
N LEU A 178 0.21 -8.17 -18.33
CA LEU A 178 1.36 -7.37 -18.76
C LEU A 178 2.39 -8.21 -19.54
N GLY A 179 2.56 -9.47 -19.18
CA GLY A 179 3.46 -10.40 -19.87
C GLY A 179 4.91 -10.36 -19.37
N ILE A 180 5.11 -10.25 -18.05
CA ILE A 180 6.43 -10.28 -17.44
C ILE A 180 6.50 -11.32 -16.30
N GLN A 181 7.74 -11.74 -16.01
CA GLN A 181 8.11 -12.33 -14.73
C GLN A 181 9.13 -11.42 -14.04
N GLY A 182 9.15 -11.43 -12.73
CA GLY A 182 10.04 -10.57 -11.97
C GLY A 182 10.23 -11.05 -10.55
N VAL A 183 11.15 -10.40 -9.88
CA VAL A 183 11.51 -10.62 -8.47
C VAL A 183 11.57 -9.29 -7.75
N ASP A 184 11.46 -9.31 -6.45
CA ASP A 184 11.67 -8.12 -5.63
C ASP A 184 13.15 -7.72 -5.65
N VAL A 185 13.44 -6.42 -5.64
CA VAL A 185 14.79 -5.95 -5.39
C VAL A 185 15.13 -6.22 -3.93
N PRO A 186 16.17 -7.03 -3.62
CA PRO A 186 16.50 -7.35 -2.23
C PRO A 186 16.81 -6.09 -1.43
N THR A 187 16.25 -5.97 -0.22
CA THR A 187 16.44 -4.82 0.67
C THR A 187 17.93 -4.52 0.92
N GLU A 188 18.78 -5.55 0.96
CA GLU A 188 20.24 -5.38 1.08
C GLU A 188 20.83 -4.58 -0.09
N TYR A 189 20.30 -4.76 -1.32
CA TYR A 189 20.80 -4.05 -2.50
C TYR A 189 20.30 -2.60 -2.53
N VAL A 190 19.08 -2.38 -2.04
CA VAL A 190 18.54 -1.01 -1.86
C VAL A 190 19.43 -0.23 -0.89
N GLN A 191 19.74 -0.82 0.28
CA GLN A 191 20.52 -0.16 1.34
C GLN A 191 22.00 0.01 1.01
N ARG A 192 22.66 -1.00 0.41
CA ARG A 192 24.11 -0.99 0.18
C ARG A 192 24.52 -0.37 -1.14
N PHE A 193 23.70 -0.47 -2.17
CA PHE A 193 24.04 -0.05 -3.53
C PHE A 193 23.15 1.08 -4.03
N GLY A 194 22.15 1.53 -3.25
CA GLY A 194 21.21 2.56 -3.65
C GLY A 194 20.35 2.13 -4.84
N MET A 195 20.10 0.83 -5.00
CA MET A 195 19.17 0.34 -6.03
C MET A 195 17.75 0.82 -5.71
N PRO A 196 16.95 1.19 -6.74
CA PRO A 196 15.54 1.49 -6.54
C PRO A 196 14.80 0.31 -5.93
N GLU A 197 13.94 0.58 -4.95
CA GLU A 197 12.98 -0.40 -4.44
C GLU A 197 11.88 -0.64 -5.49
N GLY A 198 11.50 -1.90 -5.73
CA GLY A 198 10.47 -2.21 -6.72
C GLY A 198 10.51 -3.64 -7.23
N ALA A 199 9.73 -3.89 -8.29
CA ALA A 199 9.67 -5.17 -8.99
C ALA A 199 10.63 -5.19 -10.17
N MET A 200 11.72 -5.96 -10.09
CA MET A 200 12.70 -6.10 -11.16
C MET A 200 12.25 -7.11 -12.21
N VAL A 201 12.23 -6.71 -13.46
CA VAL A 201 11.83 -7.54 -14.61
C VAL A 201 12.93 -8.54 -14.94
N THR A 202 12.65 -9.84 -14.83
CA THR A 202 13.60 -10.93 -15.13
C THR A 202 13.29 -11.66 -16.43
N LYS A 203 12.02 -11.62 -16.89
CA LYS A 203 11.60 -12.20 -18.17
C LYS A 203 10.49 -11.36 -18.76
N ILE A 204 10.49 -11.23 -20.08
CA ILE A 204 9.41 -10.60 -20.85
C ILE A 204 8.93 -11.65 -21.87
N THR A 205 7.63 -11.90 -21.91
CA THR A 205 7.02 -12.80 -22.89
C THR A 205 7.01 -12.12 -24.26
N GLU A 206 7.48 -12.78 -25.30
CA GLU A 206 7.50 -12.25 -26.66
C GLU A 206 6.06 -12.03 -27.16
N GLY A 207 5.81 -10.91 -27.83
CA GLY A 207 4.47 -10.52 -28.28
C GLY A 207 3.51 -10.12 -27.15
N SER A 208 4.02 -9.91 -25.94
CA SER A 208 3.22 -9.40 -24.81
C SER A 208 3.13 -7.88 -24.82
N PRO A 209 2.14 -7.29 -24.11
CA PRO A 209 2.05 -5.85 -23.90
C PRO A 209 3.36 -5.21 -23.42
N ALA A 210 4.07 -5.88 -22.52
CA ALA A 210 5.36 -5.40 -22.02
C ALA A 210 6.43 -5.33 -23.12
N SER A 211 6.47 -6.37 -23.96
CA SER A 211 7.39 -6.42 -25.13
C SER A 211 7.08 -5.29 -26.10
N ASP A 212 5.81 -5.14 -26.48
CA ASP A 212 5.36 -4.17 -27.47
C ASP A 212 5.55 -2.73 -27.00
N ALA A 213 5.39 -2.49 -25.69
CA ALA A 213 5.58 -1.19 -25.07
C ALA A 213 7.05 -0.84 -24.81
N GLY A 214 7.99 -1.79 -25.00
CA GLY A 214 9.43 -1.55 -24.87
C GLY A 214 9.95 -1.60 -23.43
N LEU A 215 9.29 -2.36 -22.55
CA LEU A 215 9.93 -2.78 -21.28
C LEU A 215 11.19 -3.60 -21.60
N GLN A 216 12.17 -3.53 -20.72
CA GLN A 216 13.45 -4.22 -20.89
C GLN A 216 13.77 -5.10 -19.67
N LEU A 217 14.60 -6.11 -19.89
CA LEU A 217 15.16 -6.91 -18.79
C LEU A 217 15.95 -6.00 -17.87
N ASN A 218 15.82 -6.24 -16.56
CA ASN A 218 16.39 -5.47 -15.47
C ASN A 218 15.77 -4.07 -15.27
N ASP A 219 14.71 -3.68 -15.99
CA ASP A 219 13.90 -2.56 -15.56
C ASP A 219 13.33 -2.85 -14.17
N ILE A 220 13.39 -1.88 -13.28
CA ILE A 220 12.78 -1.97 -11.95
C ILE A 220 11.49 -1.14 -12.01
N ILE A 221 10.34 -1.80 -11.92
CA ILE A 221 9.03 -1.15 -11.90
C ILE A 221 8.83 -0.56 -10.50
N THR A 222 8.65 0.75 -10.44
CA THR A 222 8.51 1.52 -9.19
C THR A 222 7.13 2.15 -9.01
N ALA A 223 6.33 2.28 -10.08
CA ALA A 223 4.94 2.71 -9.98
C ALA A 223 4.06 2.23 -11.14
N VAL A 224 2.74 2.15 -10.89
CA VAL A 224 1.68 1.95 -11.89
C VAL A 224 0.66 3.07 -11.73
N ASP A 225 0.44 3.89 -12.76
CA ASP A 225 -0.39 5.10 -12.73
C ASP A 225 -0.11 6.00 -11.50
N GLY A 226 1.19 6.14 -11.14
CA GLY A 226 1.64 6.91 -9.98
C GLY A 226 1.49 6.19 -8.63
N GLN A 227 0.84 5.03 -8.57
CA GLN A 227 0.78 4.23 -7.35
C GLN A 227 2.12 3.49 -7.15
N LYS A 228 2.79 3.71 -6.02
CA LYS A 228 4.09 3.10 -5.71
C LYS A 228 4.03 1.57 -5.74
N VAL A 229 5.06 0.98 -6.31
CA VAL A 229 5.32 -0.46 -6.37
C VAL A 229 6.63 -0.73 -5.65
N SER A 230 6.57 -1.41 -4.51
CA SER A 230 7.74 -1.79 -3.70
C SER A 230 8.15 -3.26 -3.86
N SER A 231 7.28 -4.09 -4.48
CA SER A 231 7.51 -5.52 -4.67
C SER A 231 6.74 -6.05 -5.88
N PHE A 232 7.05 -7.27 -6.31
CA PHE A 232 6.29 -7.93 -7.38
C PHE A 232 4.85 -8.25 -6.95
N GLU A 233 4.62 -8.48 -5.66
CA GLU A 233 3.29 -8.65 -5.10
C GLU A 233 2.48 -7.35 -5.19
N THR A 234 3.07 -6.20 -4.80
CA THR A 234 2.41 -4.89 -4.92
C THR A 234 2.14 -4.52 -6.38
N LEU A 235 3.01 -4.90 -7.33
CA LEU A 235 2.76 -4.76 -8.76
C LEU A 235 1.54 -5.57 -9.20
N ARG A 236 1.47 -6.84 -8.82
CA ARG A 236 0.31 -7.71 -9.14
C ARG A 236 -0.99 -7.17 -8.53
N SER A 237 -0.91 -6.69 -7.30
CA SER A 237 -2.04 -6.05 -6.63
C SER A 237 -2.49 -4.79 -7.37
N ALA A 238 -1.56 -3.92 -7.78
CA ALA A 238 -1.89 -2.72 -8.56
C ALA A 238 -2.55 -3.06 -9.90
N LEU A 239 -2.02 -4.06 -10.62
CA LEU A 239 -2.57 -4.48 -11.92
C LEU A 239 -3.92 -5.21 -11.79
N SER A 240 -4.27 -5.75 -10.63
CA SER A 240 -5.55 -6.47 -10.43
C SER A 240 -6.80 -5.58 -10.58
N TYR A 241 -6.62 -4.27 -10.68
CA TYR A 241 -7.68 -3.29 -10.87
C TYR A 241 -7.87 -2.84 -12.32
N TYR A 242 -7.16 -3.46 -13.27
CA TYR A 242 -7.23 -3.11 -14.68
C TYR A 242 -7.69 -4.31 -15.51
N ALA A 243 -8.66 -4.06 -16.38
CA ALA A 243 -9.14 -5.06 -17.32
C ALA A 243 -8.22 -5.19 -18.53
N ALA A 244 -8.37 -6.30 -19.27
CA ALA A 244 -7.79 -6.43 -20.58
C ALA A 244 -8.29 -5.30 -21.50
N GLY A 245 -7.38 -4.71 -22.30
CA GLY A 245 -7.65 -3.56 -23.17
C GLY A 245 -7.49 -2.19 -22.50
N GLU A 246 -7.32 -2.11 -21.17
CA GLU A 246 -7.02 -0.86 -20.50
C GLU A 246 -5.54 -0.49 -20.62
N SER A 247 -5.27 0.81 -20.73
CA SER A 247 -3.89 1.34 -20.78
C SER A 247 -3.49 1.84 -19.39
N VAL A 248 -2.27 1.50 -18.99
CA VAL A 248 -1.65 1.92 -17.73
C VAL A 248 -0.30 2.57 -18.01
N THR A 249 0.08 3.54 -17.18
CA THR A 249 1.43 4.11 -17.20
C THR A 249 2.30 3.41 -16.18
N ILE A 250 3.33 2.72 -16.64
CA ILE A 250 4.31 2.04 -15.78
C ILE A 250 5.53 2.94 -15.68
N THR A 251 5.90 3.32 -14.44
CA THR A 251 7.15 4.01 -14.17
C THR A 251 8.21 2.97 -13.84
N VAL A 252 9.31 3.02 -14.58
CA VAL A 252 10.46 2.13 -14.38
C VAL A 252 11.72 2.92 -14.09
N GLN A 253 12.60 2.34 -13.31
CA GLN A 253 13.99 2.75 -13.17
C GLN A 253 14.85 1.84 -14.03
N ARG A 254 15.32 2.38 -15.17
CA ARG A 254 16.12 1.62 -16.15
C ARG A 254 17.61 1.74 -15.86
N PRO A 255 18.36 0.62 -15.77
CA PRO A 255 19.81 0.69 -15.57
C PRO A 255 20.50 1.45 -16.71
N ASN A 256 21.35 2.39 -16.36
CA ASN A 256 22.18 3.15 -17.30
C ASN A 256 23.60 3.29 -16.72
N GLY A 257 24.48 2.34 -17.01
CA GLY A 257 25.81 2.24 -16.37
C GLY A 257 25.65 1.98 -14.87
N ASN A 258 26.17 2.90 -14.05
CA ASN A 258 26.08 2.82 -12.59
C ASN A 258 24.92 3.65 -12.00
N GLN A 259 24.02 4.12 -12.83
CA GLN A 259 22.88 4.93 -12.42
C GLN A 259 21.58 4.33 -12.94
N TYR A 260 20.45 4.82 -12.43
CA TYR A 260 19.13 4.49 -12.91
C TYR A 260 18.50 5.73 -13.53
N THR A 261 17.77 5.53 -14.63
CA THR A 261 17.02 6.61 -15.31
C THR A 261 15.55 6.28 -15.23
N GLU A 262 14.78 7.22 -14.68
CA GLU A 262 13.33 7.09 -14.64
C GLU A 262 12.75 7.21 -16.05
N THR A 263 11.87 6.29 -16.39
CA THR A 263 11.18 6.24 -17.68
C THR A 263 9.73 5.86 -17.44
N GLN A 264 8.81 6.57 -18.06
CA GLN A 264 7.40 6.24 -18.08
C GLN A 264 7.04 5.57 -19.38
N ILE A 265 6.35 4.44 -19.28
CA ILE A 265 5.97 3.58 -20.40
C ILE A 265 4.47 3.34 -20.33
N THR A 266 3.72 3.75 -21.36
CA THR A 266 2.30 3.44 -21.46
C THR A 266 2.12 2.07 -22.09
N VAL A 267 1.41 1.18 -21.38
CA VAL A 267 1.16 -0.19 -21.81
C VAL A 267 -0.34 -0.43 -21.88
N THR A 268 -0.82 -0.99 -22.98
CA THR A 268 -2.20 -1.47 -23.08
C THR A 268 -2.20 -2.95 -22.72
N LEU A 269 -2.85 -3.30 -21.61
CA LEU A 269 -2.90 -4.67 -21.10
C LEU A 269 -3.70 -5.58 -22.03
N ALA A 270 -3.27 -6.82 -22.20
CA ALA A 270 -3.96 -7.80 -23.02
C ALA A 270 -4.72 -8.83 -22.19
N ASP A 271 -5.60 -9.56 -22.83
CA ASP A 271 -6.17 -10.79 -22.28
C ASP A 271 -5.08 -11.88 -22.23
N ARG A 272 -4.96 -12.55 -21.10
CA ARG A 272 -3.96 -13.62 -20.91
C ARG A 272 -4.10 -14.73 -21.95
N SER A 273 -5.32 -15.04 -22.40
CA SER A 273 -5.59 -16.08 -23.41
C SER A 273 -5.07 -15.73 -24.82
N THR A 274 -4.80 -14.45 -25.09
CA THR A 274 -4.28 -14.00 -26.40
C THR A 274 -2.76 -14.10 -26.51
N ILE A 275 -2.06 -14.36 -25.39
CA ILE A 275 -0.60 -14.44 -25.36
C ILE A 275 -0.21 -15.92 -25.42
N THR A 276 0.27 -16.36 -26.55
CA THR A 276 0.80 -17.72 -26.76
C THR A 276 2.14 -17.83 -26.04
N ASP A 277 2.15 -18.41 -24.83
CA ASP A 277 3.41 -18.79 -24.16
C ASP A 277 4.02 -19.96 -24.96
N THR A 278 5.00 -19.69 -25.80
CA THR A 278 5.73 -20.67 -26.61
C THR A 278 6.63 -21.57 -25.75
N THR A 279 6.44 -21.61 -24.43
CA THR A 279 7.30 -22.32 -23.48
C THR A 279 6.57 -23.40 -22.64
N GLU A 280 5.40 -23.90 -23.10
CA GLU A 280 4.82 -25.15 -22.55
C GLU A 280 5.05 -26.33 -23.52
N ALA A 281 6.30 -26.61 -23.85
CA ALA A 281 6.67 -27.83 -24.55
C ALA A 281 8.05 -28.29 -24.08
N ASP A 282 8.20 -28.62 -22.79
CA ASP A 282 9.28 -29.50 -22.30
C ASP A 282 9.10 -29.77 -20.79
N THR A 283 8.04 -30.51 -20.42
CA THR A 283 7.98 -31.27 -19.17
C THR A 283 6.83 -32.30 -19.18
N GLU A 284 6.83 -33.20 -20.17
CA GLU A 284 6.26 -34.52 -20.00
C GLU A 284 7.18 -35.50 -20.73
N GLU A 285 8.12 -36.09 -20.01
CA GLU A 285 8.61 -37.45 -20.10
C GLU A 285 9.78 -37.64 -19.12
N GLY A 286 9.60 -38.52 -18.18
CA GLY A 286 10.74 -38.98 -17.36
C GLY A 286 10.39 -39.35 -15.92
N SER A 287 9.27 -40.05 -15.70
CA SER A 287 9.16 -40.87 -14.49
C SER A 287 9.95 -42.16 -14.67
N SER A 288 11.21 -42.18 -14.21
CA SER A 288 11.89 -43.43 -13.94
C SER A 288 12.41 -43.42 -12.53
N GLU A 289 11.95 -44.39 -11.81
CA GLU A 289 12.38 -44.76 -10.45
C GLU A 289 13.91 -44.74 -10.32
N ALA A 290 14.44 -44.05 -9.36
CA ALA A 290 15.79 -44.24 -8.89
C ALA A 290 15.75 -44.47 -7.37
N GLU A 291 16.07 -45.73 -7.04
CA GLU A 291 16.24 -46.24 -5.68
C GLU A 291 17.15 -45.38 -4.82
N THR A 292 16.71 -45.21 -3.60
CA THR A 292 17.44 -44.66 -2.46
C THR A 292 18.65 -45.53 -2.13
N GLN A 293 19.86 -45.06 -2.33
CA GLN A 293 21.06 -45.61 -1.69
C GLN A 293 21.65 -44.57 -0.75
N GLU A 294 21.57 -44.88 0.55
CA GLU A 294 22.28 -44.16 1.63
C GLU A 294 23.80 -44.36 1.50
N PRO A 295 24.66 -43.36 1.66
CA PRO A 295 26.10 -43.56 1.81
C PRO A 295 26.42 -43.91 3.28
N GLN A 296 26.93 -45.13 3.47
CA GLN A 296 27.55 -45.55 4.72
C GLN A 296 28.90 -44.83 4.93
N VAL A 297 28.98 -44.05 5.99
CA VAL A 297 30.25 -43.48 6.44
C VAL A 297 30.98 -44.51 7.32
N GLN A 298 32.05 -45.09 6.81
CA GLN A 298 33.00 -45.90 7.62
C GLN A 298 33.89 -44.98 8.48
N MET A 299 33.74 -45.12 9.80
CA MET A 299 34.71 -44.60 10.74
C MET A 299 35.94 -45.51 10.78
N GLN A 300 37.11 -45.03 10.30
CA GLN A 300 38.39 -45.62 10.64
C GLN A 300 38.92 -45.01 11.93
N LYS A 301 39.07 -45.84 12.94
CA LYS A 301 39.86 -45.57 14.15
C LYS A 301 41.34 -45.62 13.80
N ALA A 302 42.08 -44.55 14.08
CA ALA A 302 43.53 -44.57 14.16
C ALA A 302 43.97 -44.61 15.62
N GLN A 303 44.96 -45.46 15.87
CA GLN A 303 45.63 -45.69 17.15
C GLN A 303 46.45 -44.48 17.59
#